data_f70c4f9edc472a3336b48dd7089e57be
#
_entry.id   f70c4f9edc472a3336b48dd7089e57be
#
_cell.length_a   1.000
_cell.length_b   1.000
_cell.length_c   1.000
_cell.angle_alpha   90.00
_cell.angle_beta   90.00
_cell.angle_gamma   90.00
#
_symmetry.space_group_name_H-M   'P 1'
#
loop_
_entity.id
_entity.type
_entity.pdbx_description
1 polymer ?
#
loop_
_entity_poly.entity_id
_entity_poly.type
_entity_poly.pdbx_seq_one_letter_code
_entity_poly.pdbx_strand_id
1 'polypeptide(L)'
;MNSQHRKRKAAVGILLGSILFLIAVRVAFGPLYYVNHTDSAPHGLYLPKLGAGLSKGGFVIVKLPVDVPALDVSKGFLLLKQVQGLAGDSYEVTQTELSMDGAAYPIQRTAKLPQLQPGSYEIPKGEVLLLNSPADSFDSRYLGPVNQELIVQPVWLAVSWEGW
;
A
#
# COMPACT_ATOMS: atom_id res chain seq x y z
N MET A 1 -46.04 -15.74 28.70
CA MET A 1 -45.42 -14.62 27.98
C MET A 1 -43.88 -14.83 27.97
N ASN A 2 -43.38 -15.17 27.18
CA ASN A 2 -42.95 -15.60 25.88
C ASN A 2 -41.44 -15.83 25.89
N SER A 3 -41.02 -17.04 26.16
CA SER A 3 -39.61 -17.49 26.05
C SER A 3 -38.97 -17.08 24.69
N GLN A 4 -39.80 -17.06 23.65
CA GLN A 4 -39.42 -16.60 22.29
C GLN A 4 -39.07 -15.12 22.22
N HIS A 5 -39.84 -14.23 22.88
CA HIS A 5 -39.53 -12.80 22.90
C HIS A 5 -38.23 -12.48 23.67
N ARG A 6 -37.97 -13.22 24.74
CA ARG A 6 -36.71 -13.07 25.51
C ARG A 6 -35.50 -13.54 24.72
N LYS A 7 -35.63 -14.65 23.99
CA LYS A 7 -34.58 -15.18 23.10
C LYS A 7 -34.30 -14.20 21.94
N ARG A 8 -35.31 -13.63 21.33
CA ARG A 8 -35.15 -12.62 20.26
C ARG A 8 -34.46 -11.36 20.76
N LYS A 9 -34.83 -10.83 21.94
CA LYS A 9 -34.15 -9.66 22.53
C LYS A 9 -32.68 -9.97 22.86
N ALA A 10 -32.40 -11.14 23.38
CA ALA A 10 -31.00 -11.56 23.64
C ALA A 10 -30.20 -11.67 22.34
N ALA A 11 -30.76 -12.30 21.29
CA ALA A 11 -30.09 -12.40 19.99
C ALA A 11 -29.80 -11.03 19.36
N VAL A 12 -30.77 -10.10 19.42
CA VAL A 12 -30.57 -8.72 18.95
C VAL A 12 -29.50 -8.01 19.76
N GLY A 13 -29.48 -8.18 21.09
CA GLY A 13 -28.46 -7.58 21.96
C GLY A 13 -27.05 -8.11 21.63
N ILE A 14 -26.90 -9.42 21.40
CA ILE A 14 -25.64 -10.02 20.99
C ILE A 14 -25.18 -9.48 19.63
N LEU A 15 -26.10 -9.41 18.66
CA LEU A 15 -25.79 -8.89 17.33
C LEU A 15 -25.31 -7.44 17.39
N LEU A 16 -26.06 -6.58 18.11
CA LEU A 16 -25.67 -5.17 18.28
C LEU A 16 -24.32 -5.03 19.01
N GLY A 17 -24.09 -5.82 20.05
CA GLY A 17 -22.82 -5.86 20.77
C GLY A 17 -21.66 -6.27 19.86
N SER A 18 -21.85 -7.29 19.02
CA SER A 18 -20.85 -7.73 18.04
C SER A 18 -20.54 -6.65 16.99
N ILE A 19 -21.57 -5.96 16.49
CA ILE A 19 -21.38 -4.86 15.53
C ILE A 19 -20.60 -3.72 16.18
N LEU A 20 -20.98 -3.29 17.39
CA LEU A 20 -20.28 -2.24 18.12
C LEU A 20 -18.83 -2.62 18.41
N PHE A 21 -18.56 -3.88 18.78
CA PHE A 21 -17.22 -4.39 18.98
C PHE A 21 -16.39 -4.32 17.69
N LEU A 22 -16.94 -4.77 16.54
CA LEU A 22 -16.27 -4.70 15.25
C LEU A 22 -15.98 -3.24 14.83
N ILE A 23 -16.93 -2.34 15.08
CA ILE A 23 -16.71 -0.89 14.83
C ILE A 23 -15.58 -0.36 15.73
N ALA A 24 -15.57 -0.70 17.02
CA ALA A 24 -14.51 -0.28 17.94
C ALA A 24 -13.15 -0.80 17.52
N VAL A 25 -13.05 -2.06 17.11
CA VAL A 25 -11.82 -2.66 16.56
C VAL A 25 -11.39 -1.92 15.29
N ARG A 26 -12.33 -1.66 14.38
CA ARG A 26 -12.05 -0.93 13.13
C ARG A 26 -11.54 0.50 13.38
N VAL A 27 -12.09 1.17 14.39
CA VAL A 27 -11.66 2.54 14.78
C VAL A 27 -10.28 2.50 15.45
N ALA A 28 -10.03 1.51 16.32
CA ALA A 28 -8.78 1.40 17.07
C ALA A 28 -7.59 0.96 16.21
N PHE A 29 -7.80 0.04 15.27
CA PHE A 29 -6.72 -0.63 14.51
C PHE A 29 -6.72 -0.30 13.01
N GLY A 30 -7.66 0.51 12.53
CA GLY A 30 -7.78 0.83 11.11
C GLY A 30 -8.41 -0.32 10.29
N PRO A 31 -8.18 -0.36 8.95
CA PRO A 31 -8.67 -1.44 8.10
C PRO A 31 -8.12 -2.80 8.51
N LEU A 32 -9.00 -3.79 8.66
CA LEU A 32 -8.63 -5.15 9.03
C LEU A 32 -8.14 -5.98 7.85
N TYR A 33 -8.42 -5.53 6.64
CA TYR A 33 -7.99 -6.16 5.39
C TYR A 33 -7.98 -5.16 4.23
N TYR A 34 -7.26 -5.50 3.19
CA TYR A 34 -7.25 -4.81 1.90
C TYR A 34 -7.40 -5.85 0.79
N VAL A 35 -8.05 -5.45 -0.30
CA VAL A 35 -8.22 -6.29 -1.48
C VAL A 35 -7.53 -5.60 -2.65
N ASN A 36 -6.62 -6.30 -3.32
CA ASN A 36 -6.01 -5.83 -4.54
C ASN A 36 -6.57 -6.57 -5.76
N HIS A 37 -7.07 -5.78 -6.73
CA HIS A 37 -7.55 -6.23 -8.02
C HIS A 37 -6.76 -5.59 -9.19
N THR A 38 -5.69 -4.85 -8.87
CA THR A 38 -4.87 -4.16 -9.87
C THR A 38 -3.63 -4.97 -10.21
N ASP A 39 -3.23 -4.96 -11.48
CA ASP A 39 -2.09 -5.72 -11.99
C ASP A 39 -0.72 -5.22 -11.48
N SER A 40 -0.70 -4.11 -10.75
CA SER A 40 0.54 -3.54 -10.20
C SER A 40 1.15 -4.35 -9.06
N ALA A 41 0.39 -5.23 -8.42
CA ALA A 41 0.83 -6.14 -7.37
C ALA A 41 -0.03 -7.42 -7.40
N PRO A 42 0.38 -8.49 -6.69
CA PRO A 42 -0.39 -9.73 -6.60
C PRO A 42 -1.88 -9.49 -6.29
N HIS A 43 -2.78 -10.04 -7.11
CA HIS A 43 -4.21 -10.00 -6.81
C HIS A 43 -4.50 -10.84 -5.58
N GLY A 44 -5.19 -10.29 -4.61
CA GLY A 44 -5.42 -11.04 -3.39
C GLY A 44 -5.96 -10.24 -2.21
N LEU A 45 -6.12 -10.98 -1.12
CA LEU A 45 -6.46 -10.44 0.19
C LEU A 45 -5.17 -10.18 0.98
N TYR A 46 -5.00 -8.95 1.41
CA TYR A 46 -3.88 -8.51 2.23
C TYR A 46 -4.36 -8.20 3.65
N LEU A 47 -3.61 -8.70 4.63
CA LEU A 47 -3.88 -8.45 6.05
C LEU A 47 -2.80 -7.55 6.65
N PRO A 48 -3.16 -6.69 7.62
CA PRO A 48 -2.21 -5.89 8.37
C PRO A 48 -1.16 -6.75 9.07
N LYS A 49 0.10 -6.31 9.00
CA LYS A 49 1.21 -6.90 9.73
C LYS A 49 1.49 -6.05 10.97
N LEU A 50 0.70 -6.28 12.02
CA LEU A 50 0.72 -5.47 13.23
C LEU A 50 2.09 -5.51 13.93
N GLY A 51 2.58 -4.34 14.36
CA GLY A 51 3.86 -4.21 15.05
C GLY A 51 5.09 -4.43 14.20
N ALA A 52 4.95 -4.67 12.89
CA ALA A 52 6.09 -4.82 12.00
C ALA A 52 6.63 -3.47 11.56
N GLY A 53 7.96 -3.34 11.57
CA GLY A 53 8.66 -2.27 10.87
C GLY A 53 8.67 -2.48 9.35
N LEU A 54 9.19 -1.48 8.63
CA LEU A 54 9.41 -1.56 7.20
C LEU A 54 10.61 -2.48 6.91
N SER A 55 10.47 -3.31 5.89
CA SER A 55 11.56 -4.19 5.42
C SER A 55 11.54 -4.29 3.91
N LYS A 56 12.71 -4.39 3.29
CA LYS A 56 12.82 -4.65 1.83
C LYS A 56 12.05 -5.91 1.47
N GLY A 57 11.32 -5.86 0.35
CA GLY A 57 10.44 -6.92 -0.13
C GLY A 57 9.08 -6.97 0.55
N GLY A 58 8.85 -6.23 1.65
CA GLY A 58 7.56 -6.15 2.33
C GLY A 58 6.56 -5.27 1.58
N PHE A 59 5.27 -5.65 1.59
CA PHE A 59 4.20 -4.80 1.07
C PHE A 59 3.72 -3.80 2.10
N VAL A 60 3.32 -2.63 1.63
CA VAL A 60 2.74 -1.56 2.44
C VAL A 60 1.52 -0.96 1.75
N ILE A 61 0.59 -0.47 2.55
CA ILE A 61 -0.44 0.47 2.09
C ILE A 61 0.10 1.87 2.34
N VAL A 62 0.14 2.69 1.30
CA VAL A 62 0.69 4.05 1.33
C VAL A 62 -0.32 5.03 0.75
N LYS A 63 -0.38 6.24 1.30
CA LYS A 63 -1.16 7.35 0.75
C LYS A 63 -0.37 8.03 -0.36
N LEU A 64 -1.01 8.25 -1.50
CA LEU A 64 -0.44 9.02 -2.59
C LEU A 64 -0.09 10.44 -2.12
N PRO A 65 1.16 10.92 -2.33
CA PRO A 65 1.59 12.23 -1.82
C PRO A 65 1.02 13.43 -2.59
N VAL A 66 0.63 13.24 -3.85
CA VAL A 66 0.21 14.30 -4.79
C VAL A 66 -1.03 13.89 -5.57
N ASP A 67 -1.68 14.85 -6.21
CA ASP A 67 -2.71 14.57 -7.22
C ASP A 67 -2.05 14.12 -8.53
N VAL A 68 -2.64 13.13 -9.20
CA VAL A 68 -2.20 12.65 -10.52
C VAL A 68 -3.39 12.63 -11.47
N PRO A 69 -3.74 13.81 -12.06
CA PRO A 69 -4.92 13.93 -12.92
C PRO A 69 -4.91 12.98 -14.12
N ALA A 70 -3.71 12.63 -14.62
CA ALA A 70 -3.56 11.70 -15.74
C ALA A 70 -4.05 10.27 -15.43
N LEU A 71 -4.15 9.92 -14.16
CA LEU A 71 -4.62 8.61 -13.68
C LEU A 71 -5.97 8.71 -12.97
N ASP A 72 -6.56 9.91 -12.93
CA ASP A 72 -7.80 10.20 -12.19
C ASP A 72 -7.72 9.83 -10.70
N VAL A 73 -6.55 10.03 -10.08
CA VAL A 73 -6.32 9.76 -8.67
C VAL A 73 -5.86 11.01 -7.93
N SER A 74 -6.42 11.20 -6.73
CA SER A 74 -6.13 12.34 -5.88
C SER A 74 -5.16 12.00 -4.76
N LYS A 75 -4.49 13.02 -4.23
CA LYS A 75 -3.70 12.93 -3.00
C LYS A 75 -4.47 12.21 -1.89
N GLY A 76 -3.79 11.30 -1.20
CA GLY A 76 -4.38 10.48 -0.15
C GLY A 76 -5.02 9.17 -0.65
N PHE A 77 -5.11 8.95 -1.96
CA PHE A 77 -5.52 7.66 -2.52
C PHE A 77 -4.59 6.55 -2.02
N LEU A 78 -5.16 5.40 -1.65
CA LEU A 78 -4.38 4.29 -1.09
C LEU A 78 -3.79 3.42 -2.21
N LEU A 79 -2.49 3.23 -2.16
CA LEU A 79 -1.76 2.34 -3.06
C LEU A 79 -1.17 1.18 -2.29
N LEU A 80 -1.15 -0.01 -2.90
CA LEU A 80 -0.40 -1.17 -2.45
C LEU A 80 0.94 -1.20 -3.17
N LYS A 81 2.03 -1.07 -2.42
CA LYS A 81 3.40 -1.02 -2.98
C LYS A 81 4.36 -1.87 -2.17
N GLN A 82 5.44 -2.31 -2.81
CA GLN A 82 6.50 -3.06 -2.18
C GLN A 82 7.66 -2.13 -1.80
N VAL A 83 8.18 -2.28 -0.60
CA VAL A 83 9.37 -1.55 -0.14
C VAL A 83 10.59 -2.16 -0.84
N GLN A 84 11.27 -1.39 -1.67
CA GLN A 84 12.50 -1.83 -2.32
C GLN A 84 13.73 -1.19 -1.70
N GLY A 85 13.62 0.05 -1.20
CA GLY A 85 14.72 0.76 -0.58
C GLY A 85 14.36 1.45 0.72
N LEU A 86 15.30 1.52 1.62
CA LEU A 86 15.24 2.19 2.91
C LEU A 86 16.23 3.34 2.97
N ALA A 87 16.10 4.22 3.95
CA ALA A 87 17.01 5.35 4.14
C ALA A 87 18.49 4.93 4.13
N GLY A 88 19.31 5.63 3.35
CA GLY A 88 20.73 5.34 3.13
C GLY A 88 21.04 4.40 1.96
N ASP A 89 20.04 3.71 1.40
CA ASP A 89 20.22 2.94 0.16
C ASP A 89 20.35 3.87 -1.05
N SER A 90 21.15 3.45 -2.04
CA SER A 90 21.36 4.19 -3.29
C SER A 90 20.54 3.60 -4.43
N TYR A 91 20.07 4.45 -5.33
CA TYR A 91 19.42 4.07 -6.57
C TYR A 91 19.85 4.98 -7.71
N GLU A 92 19.70 4.48 -8.92
CA GLU A 92 20.04 5.23 -10.13
C GLU A 92 18.80 5.42 -11.01
N VAL A 93 18.66 6.59 -11.60
CA VAL A 93 17.61 6.91 -12.56
C VAL A 93 18.25 7.23 -13.89
N THR A 94 17.80 6.58 -14.94
CA THR A 94 18.16 6.87 -16.33
C THR A 94 16.98 7.45 -17.10
N GLN A 95 17.11 7.64 -18.42
CA GLN A 95 16.00 8.04 -19.27
C GLN A 95 14.89 6.96 -19.37
N THR A 96 15.23 5.70 -19.13
CA THR A 96 14.34 4.56 -19.41
C THR A 96 14.00 3.71 -18.19
N GLU A 97 14.76 3.83 -17.10
CA GLU A 97 14.57 2.96 -15.94
C GLU A 97 15.09 3.60 -14.65
N LEU A 98 14.58 3.10 -13.53
CA LEU A 98 15.15 3.22 -12.21
C LEU A 98 15.77 1.88 -11.83
N SER A 99 17.03 1.88 -11.39
CA SER A 99 17.74 0.66 -10.96
C SER A 99 18.15 0.73 -9.50
N MET A 100 18.04 -0.40 -8.80
CA MET A 100 18.40 -0.56 -7.40
C MET A 100 18.67 -2.02 -7.07
N ASP A 101 19.74 -2.29 -6.31
CA ASP A 101 20.12 -3.65 -5.86
C ASP A 101 20.16 -4.69 -7.01
N GLY A 102 20.55 -4.27 -8.23
CA GLY A 102 20.62 -5.12 -9.42
C GLY A 102 19.27 -5.37 -10.11
N ALA A 103 18.18 -4.85 -9.59
CA ALA A 103 16.88 -4.85 -10.26
C ALA A 103 16.65 -3.56 -11.06
N ALA A 104 15.97 -3.66 -12.21
CA ALA A 104 15.61 -2.53 -13.06
C ALA A 104 14.09 -2.40 -13.17
N TYR A 105 13.59 -1.18 -13.05
CA TYR A 105 12.18 -0.81 -13.08
C TYR A 105 11.94 0.16 -14.25
N PRO A 106 11.37 -0.27 -15.36
CA PRO A 106 11.17 0.57 -16.54
C PRO A 106 10.33 1.81 -16.25
N ILE A 107 10.73 2.95 -16.79
CA ILE A 107 10.01 4.25 -16.68
C ILE A 107 9.35 4.57 -18.01
N GLN A 108 8.04 4.76 -17.99
CA GLN A 108 7.28 5.27 -19.15
C GLN A 108 7.23 6.80 -19.07
N ARG A 109 8.15 7.48 -19.74
CA ARG A 109 8.19 8.95 -19.74
C ARG A 109 7.08 9.52 -20.58
N THR A 110 6.14 10.16 -19.94
CA THR A 110 5.07 10.92 -20.57
C THR A 110 4.96 12.31 -19.92
N ALA A 111 4.59 13.32 -20.68
CA ALA A 111 4.41 14.67 -20.15
C ALA A 111 3.26 14.77 -19.11
N LYS A 112 2.45 13.72 -18.98
CA LYS A 112 1.29 13.69 -18.08
C LYS A 112 1.60 13.15 -16.69
N LEU A 113 2.73 12.46 -16.52
CA LEU A 113 3.16 11.89 -15.22
C LEU A 113 4.31 12.70 -14.64
N PRO A 114 4.48 12.74 -13.31
CA PRO A 114 5.68 13.26 -12.69
C PRO A 114 6.94 12.59 -13.25
N GLN A 115 8.06 13.29 -13.25
CA GLN A 115 9.29 12.81 -13.84
C GLN A 115 10.47 13.01 -12.87
N LEU A 116 11.14 11.93 -12.51
CA LEU A 116 12.44 12.02 -11.88
C LEU A 116 13.51 12.37 -12.92
N GLN A 117 14.45 13.23 -12.54
CA GLN A 117 15.60 13.54 -13.37
C GLN A 117 16.58 12.35 -13.34
N PRO A 118 17.29 12.07 -14.45
CA PRO A 118 18.39 11.12 -14.45
C PRO A 118 19.49 11.52 -13.46
N GLY A 119 20.05 10.53 -12.78
CA GLY A 119 21.12 10.75 -11.79
C GLY A 119 21.21 9.59 -10.80
N SER A 120 22.20 9.65 -9.94
CA SER A 120 22.39 8.75 -8.81
C SER A 120 21.93 9.45 -7.54
N TYR A 121 21.17 8.74 -6.71
CA TYR A 121 20.49 9.27 -5.54
C TYR A 121 20.68 8.35 -4.34
N GLU A 122 20.60 8.92 -3.16
CA GLU A 122 20.47 8.21 -1.89
C GLU A 122 19.09 8.49 -1.29
N ILE A 123 18.48 7.47 -0.68
CA ILE A 123 17.17 7.61 -0.05
C ILE A 123 17.32 8.40 1.26
N PRO A 124 16.64 9.55 1.41
CA PRO A 124 16.77 10.38 2.59
C PRO A 124 16.26 9.69 3.86
N LYS A 125 16.75 10.13 5.02
CA LYS A 125 16.23 9.69 6.32
C LYS A 125 14.75 10.02 6.45
N GLY A 126 13.96 9.03 6.88
CA GLY A 126 12.51 9.16 7.02
C GLY A 126 11.73 8.90 5.74
N GLU A 127 12.40 8.51 4.66
CA GLU A 127 11.78 8.16 3.38
C GLU A 127 12.06 6.71 3.00
N VAL A 128 11.30 6.20 2.05
CA VAL A 128 11.40 4.85 1.49
C VAL A 128 11.17 4.87 -0.02
N LEU A 129 11.82 3.98 -0.73
CA LEU A 129 11.59 3.75 -2.14
C LEU A 129 10.60 2.60 -2.32
N LEU A 130 9.46 2.90 -2.93
CA LEU A 130 8.33 1.99 -3.11
C LEU A 130 8.21 1.66 -4.60
N LEU A 131 8.46 0.41 -4.97
CA LEU A 131 8.44 -0.04 -6.37
C LEU A 131 7.73 -1.38 -6.46
N ASN A 132 6.91 -1.54 -7.49
CA ASN A 132 6.33 -2.84 -7.88
C ASN A 132 6.96 -3.32 -9.19
N SER A 133 7.03 -4.63 -9.41
CA SER A 133 7.68 -5.22 -10.59
C SER A 133 7.03 -4.85 -11.93
N PRO A 134 5.69 -4.78 -12.09
CA PRO A 134 5.08 -4.44 -13.38
C PRO A 134 5.53 -3.08 -13.91
N ALA A 135 5.78 -3.02 -15.21
CA ALA A 135 6.33 -1.83 -15.89
C ALA A 135 5.36 -0.64 -15.91
N ASP A 136 4.06 -0.88 -15.82
CA ASP A 136 2.99 0.10 -15.80
C ASP A 136 2.60 0.56 -14.38
N SER A 137 3.27 0.05 -13.35
CA SER A 137 3.03 0.48 -11.98
C SER A 137 3.39 1.96 -11.79
N PHE A 138 2.45 2.73 -11.26
CA PHE A 138 2.71 4.10 -10.81
C PHE A 138 3.21 4.08 -9.36
N ASP A 139 4.48 4.46 -9.15
CA ASP A 139 5.18 4.34 -7.88
C ASP A 139 6.40 5.28 -7.79
N SER A 140 7.39 4.95 -6.96
CA SER A 140 8.60 5.78 -6.75
C SER A 140 9.45 5.98 -8.01
N ARG A 141 9.25 5.22 -9.08
CA ARG A 141 9.93 5.50 -10.38
C ARG A 141 9.50 6.83 -11.00
N TYR A 142 8.35 7.36 -10.56
CA TYR A 142 7.82 8.66 -10.98
C TYR A 142 7.89 9.71 -9.88
N LEU A 143 7.69 9.30 -8.63
CA LEU A 143 7.53 10.19 -7.47
C LEU A 143 8.83 10.39 -6.67
N GLY A 144 9.82 9.50 -6.84
CA GLY A 144 10.95 9.42 -5.93
C GLY A 144 10.60 8.75 -4.60
N PRO A 145 11.53 8.82 -3.63
CA PRO A 145 11.28 8.35 -2.29
C PRO A 145 10.06 9.02 -1.65
N VAL A 146 9.33 8.28 -0.84
CA VAL A 146 8.09 8.70 -0.19
C VAL A 146 8.30 8.75 1.31
N ASN A 147 7.81 9.83 1.96
CA ASN A 147 7.88 9.97 3.41
C ASN A 147 7.17 8.80 4.10
N GLN A 148 7.83 8.19 5.10
CA GLN A 148 7.30 7.05 5.87
C GLN A 148 6.00 7.38 6.60
N GLU A 149 5.72 8.64 6.92
CA GLU A 149 4.46 9.08 7.54
C GLU A 149 3.23 8.86 6.65
N LEU A 150 3.42 8.72 5.33
CA LEU A 150 2.35 8.40 4.39
C LEU A 150 2.01 6.91 4.38
N ILE A 151 2.85 6.06 4.98
CA ILE A 151 2.58 4.63 5.10
C ILE A 151 1.50 4.42 6.15
N VAL A 152 0.38 3.85 5.72
CA VAL A 152 -0.74 3.53 6.61
C VAL A 152 -0.39 2.35 7.49
N GLN A 153 0.12 1.27 6.87
CA GLN A 153 0.61 0.09 7.58
C GLN A 153 1.30 -0.91 6.64
N PRO A 154 2.25 -1.70 7.15
CA PRO A 154 2.73 -2.90 6.49
C PRO A 154 1.62 -3.94 6.37
N VAL A 155 1.64 -4.71 5.26
CA VAL A 155 0.67 -5.77 4.98
C VAL A 155 1.38 -7.01 4.45
N TRP A 156 0.69 -8.15 4.48
CA TRP A 156 1.15 -9.39 3.86
C TRP A 156 0.02 -10.02 3.06
N LEU A 157 0.34 -10.68 1.96
CA LEU A 157 -0.61 -11.39 1.12
C LEU A 157 -1.05 -12.67 1.83
N ALA A 158 -2.30 -12.70 2.29
CA ALA A 158 -2.87 -13.83 3.01
C ALA A 158 -3.49 -14.85 2.07
N VAL A 159 -4.15 -14.40 1.00
CA VAL A 159 -4.77 -15.23 -0.02
C VAL A 159 -4.51 -14.60 -1.38
N SER A 160 -3.93 -15.36 -2.32
CA SER A 160 -3.87 -15.01 -3.73
C SER A 160 -4.93 -15.80 -4.48
N TRP A 161 -5.62 -15.17 -5.43
CA TRP A 161 -6.58 -15.84 -6.33
C TRP A 161 -6.12 -15.88 -7.78
N GLU A 162 -4.86 -15.57 -8.04
CA GLU A 162 -4.19 -15.84 -9.31
C GLU A 162 -2.95 -16.68 -9.05
N GLY A 163 -2.71 -17.65 -9.93
CA GLY A 163 -1.45 -18.38 -9.95
C GLY A 163 -0.32 -17.46 -10.40
N TRP A 164 0.63 -17.26 -9.56
CA TRP A 164 1.89 -16.53 -9.83
C TRP A 164 2.92 -17.49 -10.38
#